data_e5c54da8f8cc40ac2c606737df1bc295
#
_entry.id   e5c54da8f8cc40ac2c606737df1bc295
#
_cell.length_a   1.000
_cell.length_b   1.000
_cell.length_c   1.000
_cell.angle_alpha   90.00
_cell.angle_beta   90.00
_cell.angle_gamma   90.00
#
_symmetry.space_group_name_H-M   'P 1'
#
loop_
_entity.id
_entity.type
_entity.pdbx_description
1 polymer ?
#
loop_
_entity_poly.entity_id
_entity_poly.type
_entity_poly.pdbx_seq_one_letter_code
_entity_poly.pdbx_strand_id
1 'polypeptide(L)'
;AWCASAVFARAALVFADHTVSGVECRDRKAALYANTVRPAGGKGRSVLNQSLDWHLTEVSRCAAEVLPGMLRPDWLGLSLDTVEHILKPNPEPGSRFQWQDTATDVLTQLRERQPDTPVLVLNLAGTGSGKTRMNAKAACALARGPVRFSVALNLRTLTLQTGDAMKHQLHVAPDELAVVIGDAVVTRLHESRQRSGASELDDD
;
A
#
# COMPACT_ATOMS: atom_id res chain seq x y z
N ALA A 1 -9.01 -7.64 -23.04
CA ALA A 1 -7.70 -6.98 -23.19
C ALA A 1 -7.83 -5.45 -23.08
N TRP A 2 -8.68 -4.78 -23.86
CA TRP A 2 -8.79 -3.30 -23.85
C TRP A 2 -9.12 -2.69 -22.49
N CYS A 3 -10.05 -3.28 -21.71
CA CYS A 3 -10.42 -2.76 -20.40
C CYS A 3 -9.23 -2.76 -19.41
N ALA A 4 -8.45 -3.83 -19.42
CA ALA A 4 -7.27 -3.91 -18.53
C ALA A 4 -6.21 -2.87 -18.91
N SER A 5 -5.91 -2.72 -20.21
CA SER A 5 -4.95 -1.71 -20.69
C SER A 5 -5.40 -0.30 -20.33
N ALA A 6 -6.69 0.01 -20.46
CA ALA A 6 -7.23 1.33 -20.09
C ALA A 6 -7.11 1.59 -18.58
N VAL A 7 -7.31 0.57 -17.73
CA VAL A 7 -7.14 0.69 -16.27
C VAL A 7 -5.68 0.98 -15.91
N PHE A 8 -4.73 0.25 -16.50
CA PHE A 8 -3.30 0.49 -16.26
C PHE A 8 -2.84 1.85 -16.77
N ALA A 9 -3.26 2.25 -17.97
CA ALA A 9 -2.94 3.57 -18.52
C ALA A 9 -3.48 4.70 -17.61
N ARG A 10 -4.71 4.57 -17.12
CA ARG A 10 -5.30 5.52 -16.18
C ARG A 10 -4.54 5.54 -14.85
N ALA A 11 -4.18 4.39 -14.32
CA ALA A 11 -3.40 4.30 -13.08
C ALA A 11 -2.03 4.96 -13.23
N ALA A 12 -1.33 4.73 -14.36
CA ALA A 12 -0.05 5.36 -14.67
C ALA A 12 -0.16 6.88 -14.77
N LEU A 13 -1.21 7.39 -15.43
CA LEU A 13 -1.47 8.84 -15.54
C LEU A 13 -1.77 9.46 -14.17
N VAL A 14 -2.61 8.84 -13.34
CA VAL A 14 -2.92 9.34 -12.00
C VAL A 14 -1.67 9.35 -11.11
N PHE A 15 -0.88 8.28 -11.16
CA PHE A 15 0.39 8.22 -10.42
C PHE A 15 1.35 9.32 -10.87
N ALA A 16 1.50 9.50 -12.17
CA ALA A 16 2.39 10.51 -12.76
C ALA A 16 1.93 11.94 -12.38
N ASP A 17 0.63 12.22 -12.48
CA ASP A 17 0.06 13.53 -12.10
C ASP A 17 0.35 13.86 -10.63
N HIS A 18 0.11 12.92 -9.72
CA HIS A 18 0.44 13.10 -8.29
C HIS A 18 1.93 13.33 -8.06
N THR A 19 2.79 12.57 -8.74
CA THR A 19 4.24 12.68 -8.61
C THR A 19 4.73 14.04 -9.12
N VAL A 20 4.32 14.43 -10.31
CA VAL A 20 4.72 15.69 -10.95
C VAL A 20 4.16 16.90 -10.20
N SER A 21 2.92 16.83 -9.73
CA SER A 21 2.26 17.92 -8.97
C SER A 21 3.01 18.27 -7.68
N GLY A 22 3.74 17.32 -7.10
CA GLY A 22 4.60 17.55 -5.92
C GLY A 22 5.90 18.29 -6.19
N VAL A 23 6.30 18.47 -7.46
CA VAL A 23 7.56 19.10 -7.83
C VAL A 23 7.40 20.63 -7.91
N GLU A 24 8.30 21.38 -7.28
CA GLU A 24 8.41 22.83 -7.50
C GLU A 24 9.04 23.11 -8.88
N CYS A 25 8.32 23.84 -9.71
CA CYS A 25 8.80 24.36 -10.99
C CYS A 25 8.67 25.88 -11.00
N ARG A 26 9.78 26.59 -11.12
CA ARG A 26 9.82 28.05 -11.03
C ARG A 26 9.63 28.77 -12.37
N ASP A 27 8.95 28.17 -13.32
CA ASP A 27 8.66 28.84 -14.58
C ASP A 27 7.57 29.92 -14.35
N ARG A 28 8.02 31.20 -14.35
CA ARG A 28 7.18 32.35 -13.99
C ARG A 28 6.56 33.06 -15.18
N LYS A 29 6.68 32.52 -16.39
CA LYS A 29 6.25 33.23 -17.62
C LYS A 29 5.27 32.44 -18.49
N ALA A 30 4.49 31.55 -17.90
CA ALA A 30 3.49 30.81 -18.67
C ALA A 30 2.16 31.58 -18.75
N ALA A 31 1.41 31.34 -19.81
CA ALA A 31 0.05 31.87 -19.97
C ALA A 31 -0.95 31.12 -19.07
N LEU A 32 -0.73 29.80 -18.87
CA LEU A 32 -1.56 28.93 -18.06
C LEU A 32 -0.70 28.11 -17.09
N TYR A 33 -1.24 27.87 -15.91
CA TYR A 33 -0.60 27.11 -14.85
C TYR A 33 -1.46 25.93 -14.41
N ALA A 34 -0.82 24.80 -14.14
CA ALA A 34 -1.49 23.57 -13.71
C ALA A 34 -1.85 23.61 -12.22
N ASN A 35 -0.96 24.16 -11.37
CA ASN A 35 -1.16 24.15 -9.93
C ASN A 35 -0.50 25.35 -9.24
N THR A 36 -0.65 25.37 -7.90
CA THR A 36 -0.03 26.35 -7.03
C THR A 36 0.76 25.66 -5.92
N VAL A 37 1.79 26.32 -5.42
CA VAL A 37 2.57 25.86 -4.27
C VAL A 37 2.52 26.91 -3.15
N ARG A 38 2.54 26.44 -1.90
CA ARG A 38 2.73 27.33 -0.75
C ARG A 38 4.22 27.51 -0.49
N PRO A 39 4.68 28.75 -0.27
CA PRO A 39 6.06 28.99 0.09
C PRO A 39 6.49 28.23 1.34
N ALA A 40 7.75 27.80 1.40
CA ALA A 40 8.33 27.15 2.55
C ALA A 40 8.15 28.05 3.80
N GLY A 41 7.61 27.47 4.89
CA GLY A 41 7.28 28.20 6.12
C GLY A 41 5.79 28.46 6.35
N GLY A 42 4.91 28.10 5.43
CA GLY A 42 3.45 28.05 5.64
C GLY A 42 2.76 29.41 5.80
N LYS A 43 3.48 30.52 5.80
CA LYS A 43 2.96 31.90 5.90
C LYS A 43 3.05 32.56 4.53
N GLY A 44 1.92 32.74 3.86
CA GLY A 44 1.84 33.43 2.58
C GLY A 44 0.73 32.89 1.67
N ARG A 45 0.43 33.66 0.61
CA ARG A 45 -0.49 33.21 -0.43
C ARG A 45 0.19 32.14 -1.29
N SER A 46 -0.59 31.15 -1.73
CA SER A 46 -0.15 30.20 -2.75
C SER A 46 0.31 30.95 -4.00
N VAL A 47 1.42 30.53 -4.58
CA VAL A 47 1.98 31.08 -5.82
C VAL A 47 1.80 30.08 -6.95
N LEU A 48 1.67 30.62 -8.17
CA LEU A 48 1.60 29.78 -9.38
C LEU A 48 2.91 29.00 -9.49
N ASN A 49 2.81 27.68 -9.74
CA ASN A 49 3.95 26.77 -9.71
C ASN A 49 4.30 26.30 -11.13
N GLN A 50 3.60 25.32 -11.65
CA GLN A 50 3.96 24.65 -12.88
C GLN A 50 3.22 25.25 -14.08
N SER A 51 3.93 25.58 -15.17
CA SER A 51 3.25 25.88 -16.41
C SER A 51 2.47 24.66 -16.89
N LEU A 52 1.32 24.87 -17.53
CA LEU A 52 0.47 23.77 -17.98
C LEU A 52 1.20 22.88 -19.00
N ASP A 53 1.94 23.48 -19.92
CA ASP A 53 2.70 22.75 -20.94
C ASP A 53 3.76 21.84 -20.33
N TRP A 54 4.53 22.39 -19.38
CA TRP A 54 5.56 21.60 -18.68
C TRP A 54 4.91 20.46 -17.88
N HIS A 55 3.85 20.77 -17.14
CA HIS A 55 3.15 19.77 -16.33
C HIS A 55 2.62 18.60 -17.18
N LEU A 56 1.90 18.90 -18.28
CA LEU A 56 1.37 17.86 -19.17
C LEU A 56 2.48 17.02 -19.81
N THR A 57 3.59 17.67 -20.19
CA THR A 57 4.76 16.98 -20.76
C THR A 57 5.39 16.02 -19.76
N GLU A 58 5.61 16.50 -18.53
CA GLU A 58 6.23 15.68 -17.49
C GLU A 58 5.29 14.57 -16.99
N VAL A 59 3.99 14.82 -16.88
CA VAL A 59 3.00 13.77 -16.57
C VAL A 59 3.02 12.68 -17.66
N SER A 60 3.03 13.07 -18.93
CA SER A 60 3.10 12.11 -20.04
C SER A 60 4.39 11.29 -20.01
N ARG A 61 5.54 11.94 -19.77
CA ARG A 61 6.84 11.27 -19.66
C ARG A 61 6.86 10.29 -18.48
N CYS A 62 6.48 10.73 -17.30
CA CYS A 62 6.43 9.92 -16.09
C CYS A 62 5.47 8.72 -16.25
N ALA A 63 4.30 8.93 -16.84
CA ALA A 63 3.35 7.85 -17.10
C ALA A 63 3.90 6.81 -18.07
N ALA A 64 4.60 7.25 -19.13
CA ALA A 64 5.23 6.36 -20.10
C ALA A 64 6.38 5.54 -19.48
N GLU A 65 7.09 6.08 -18.51
CA GLU A 65 8.15 5.39 -17.78
C GLU A 65 7.61 4.34 -16.80
N VAL A 66 6.50 4.65 -16.14
CA VAL A 66 5.90 3.77 -15.11
C VAL A 66 5.08 2.64 -15.71
N LEU A 67 4.37 2.90 -16.83
CA LEU A 67 3.45 1.94 -17.44
C LEU A 67 4.10 0.59 -17.81
N PRO A 68 5.30 0.50 -18.39
CA PRO A 68 5.95 -0.79 -18.65
C PRO A 68 6.18 -1.60 -17.39
N GLY A 69 6.55 -0.95 -16.28
CA GLY A 69 6.69 -1.60 -14.97
C GLY A 69 5.36 -2.18 -14.47
N MET A 70 4.25 -1.47 -14.64
CA MET A 70 2.92 -1.93 -14.25
C MET A 70 2.43 -3.13 -15.08
N LEU A 71 2.92 -3.28 -16.29
CA LEU A 71 2.53 -4.36 -17.21
C LEU A 71 3.44 -5.60 -17.13
N ARG A 72 4.52 -5.54 -16.37
CA ARG A 72 5.45 -6.67 -16.23
C ARG A 72 4.79 -7.81 -15.45
N PRO A 73 4.84 -9.06 -15.97
CA PRO A 73 4.32 -10.24 -15.27
C PRO A 73 5.20 -10.65 -14.08
N ASP A 74 6.46 -10.24 -14.08
CA ASP A 74 7.51 -10.54 -13.10
C ASP A 74 7.59 -9.56 -11.93
N TRP A 75 6.55 -8.83 -11.65
CA TRP A 75 6.48 -7.99 -10.46
C TRP A 75 6.80 -8.83 -9.24
N LEU A 76 7.82 -8.40 -8.51
CA LEU A 76 8.21 -9.02 -7.26
C LEU A 76 7.00 -9.06 -6.31
N GLY A 77 6.73 -10.23 -5.76
CA GLY A 77 5.82 -10.38 -4.63
C GLY A 77 6.58 -10.19 -3.32
N LEU A 78 5.93 -10.53 -2.23
CA LEU A 78 6.59 -10.66 -0.94
C LEU A 78 7.75 -11.65 -1.05
N SER A 79 8.84 -11.40 -0.34
CA SER A 79 9.96 -12.32 -0.23
C SER A 79 9.52 -13.65 0.41
N LEU A 80 10.25 -14.71 0.15
CA LEU A 80 9.98 -16.01 0.76
C LEU A 80 10.02 -15.92 2.28
N ASP A 81 10.98 -15.20 2.84
CA ASP A 81 11.12 -15.00 4.28
C ASP A 81 9.88 -14.33 4.89
N THR A 82 9.37 -13.29 4.23
CA THR A 82 8.12 -12.62 4.65
C THR A 82 6.92 -13.56 4.58
N VAL A 83 6.79 -14.33 3.49
CA VAL A 83 5.70 -15.30 3.33
C VAL A 83 5.77 -16.40 4.40
N GLU A 84 6.94 -16.97 4.64
CA GLU A 84 7.17 -17.98 5.69
C GLU A 84 6.83 -17.42 7.06
N HIS A 85 7.23 -16.17 7.35
CA HIS A 85 6.90 -15.52 8.62
C HIS A 85 5.39 -15.32 8.79
N ILE A 86 4.68 -14.90 7.74
CA ILE A 86 3.22 -14.74 7.76
C ILE A 86 2.53 -16.10 8.01
N LEU A 87 2.97 -17.15 7.32
CA LEU A 87 2.38 -18.49 7.41
C LEU A 87 2.77 -19.24 8.68
N LYS A 88 3.76 -18.78 9.41
CA LYS A 88 4.22 -19.44 10.64
C LYS A 88 3.05 -19.72 11.59
N PRO A 89 2.94 -20.97 12.11
CA PRO A 89 1.93 -21.33 13.10
C PRO A 89 2.00 -20.46 14.35
N ASN A 90 0.88 -20.33 15.04
CA ASN A 90 0.87 -19.67 16.34
C ASN A 90 1.67 -20.49 17.34
N PRO A 91 2.59 -19.86 18.13
CA PRO A 91 3.50 -20.61 18.99
C PRO A 91 2.82 -21.22 20.22
N GLU A 92 1.62 -20.75 20.59
CA GLU A 92 0.91 -21.19 21.79
C GLU A 92 -0.21 -22.17 21.42
N PRO A 93 -0.06 -23.48 21.67
CA PRO A 93 -1.14 -24.44 21.50
C PRO A 93 -2.34 -24.08 22.39
N GLY A 94 -3.56 -24.13 21.82
CA GLY A 94 -4.78 -23.78 22.54
C GLY A 94 -5.04 -22.27 22.66
N SER A 95 -4.19 -21.42 22.08
CA SER A 95 -4.43 -19.99 22.06
C SER A 95 -5.72 -19.64 21.29
N ARG A 96 -6.32 -18.50 21.63
CA ARG A 96 -7.50 -17.96 20.92
C ARG A 96 -7.25 -17.70 19.42
N PHE A 97 -6.03 -17.82 18.96
CA PHE A 97 -5.63 -17.60 17.56
C PHE A 97 -5.37 -18.90 16.79
N GLN A 98 -5.44 -20.07 17.43
CA GLN A 98 -5.17 -21.37 16.79
C GLN A 98 -6.10 -21.65 15.60
N TRP A 99 -7.31 -21.09 15.60
CA TRP A 99 -8.23 -21.18 14.47
C TRP A 99 -7.65 -20.66 13.15
N GLN A 100 -6.70 -19.71 13.23
CA GLN A 100 -6.03 -19.15 12.05
C GLN A 100 -5.19 -20.21 11.34
N ASP A 101 -4.53 -21.08 12.08
CA ASP A 101 -3.69 -22.15 11.52
C ASP A 101 -4.56 -23.19 10.84
N THR A 102 -5.63 -23.64 11.50
CA THR A 102 -6.63 -24.52 10.90
C THR A 102 -7.25 -23.94 9.63
N ALA A 103 -7.60 -22.65 9.65
CA ALA A 103 -8.15 -21.98 8.48
C ALA A 103 -7.11 -21.87 7.35
N THR A 104 -5.84 -21.63 7.68
CA THR A 104 -4.75 -21.58 6.70
C THR A 104 -4.56 -22.93 6.02
N ASP A 105 -4.56 -24.03 6.78
CA ASP A 105 -4.42 -25.39 6.26
C ASP A 105 -5.59 -25.74 5.31
N VAL A 106 -6.81 -25.39 5.67
CA VAL A 106 -7.98 -25.57 4.81
C VAL A 106 -7.85 -24.79 3.50
N LEU A 107 -7.40 -23.54 3.55
CA LEU A 107 -7.21 -22.73 2.36
C LEU A 107 -6.09 -23.26 1.46
N THR A 108 -4.99 -23.73 2.04
CA THR A 108 -3.89 -24.37 1.31
C THR A 108 -4.37 -25.63 0.59
N GLN A 109 -5.07 -26.53 1.28
CA GLN A 109 -5.64 -27.72 0.69
C GLN A 109 -6.68 -27.41 -0.39
N LEU A 110 -7.50 -26.37 -0.20
CA LEU A 110 -8.44 -25.91 -1.22
C LEU A 110 -7.70 -25.47 -2.48
N ARG A 111 -6.62 -24.70 -2.34
CA ARG A 111 -5.82 -24.23 -3.46
C ARG A 111 -5.14 -25.38 -4.22
N GLU A 112 -4.62 -26.37 -3.50
CA GLU A 112 -4.03 -27.57 -4.09
C GLU A 112 -5.05 -28.37 -4.94
N ARG A 113 -6.27 -28.54 -4.41
CA ARG A 113 -7.36 -29.27 -5.11
C ARG A 113 -7.94 -28.49 -6.26
N GLN A 114 -7.96 -27.16 -6.17
CA GLN A 114 -8.58 -26.26 -7.14
C GLN A 114 -7.65 -25.12 -7.54
N PRO A 115 -6.55 -25.40 -8.25
CA PRO A 115 -5.52 -24.42 -8.51
C PRO A 115 -6.01 -23.22 -9.34
N ASP A 116 -7.00 -23.39 -10.20
CA ASP A 116 -7.46 -22.38 -11.16
C ASP A 116 -8.76 -21.66 -10.76
N THR A 117 -9.39 -22.10 -9.68
CA THR A 117 -10.68 -21.54 -9.27
C THR A 117 -10.50 -20.26 -8.45
N PRO A 118 -11.21 -19.17 -8.78
CA PRO A 118 -11.29 -17.99 -7.91
C PRO A 118 -11.93 -18.37 -6.56
N VAL A 119 -11.36 -17.85 -5.47
CA VAL A 119 -11.81 -18.13 -4.09
C VAL A 119 -12.27 -16.84 -3.43
N LEU A 120 -13.47 -16.86 -2.88
CA LEU A 120 -13.98 -15.82 -2.01
C LEU A 120 -13.90 -16.30 -0.55
N VAL A 121 -13.16 -15.57 0.28
CA VAL A 121 -13.03 -15.86 1.71
C VAL A 121 -13.79 -14.81 2.52
N LEU A 122 -14.74 -15.23 3.35
CA LEU A 122 -15.47 -14.38 4.27
C LEU A 122 -14.95 -14.59 5.69
N ASN A 123 -14.23 -13.60 6.23
CA ASN A 123 -13.71 -13.65 7.59
C ASN A 123 -14.68 -12.95 8.55
N LEU A 124 -15.52 -13.72 9.23
CA LEU A 124 -16.54 -13.24 10.18
C LEU A 124 -16.06 -13.23 11.64
N ALA A 125 -14.79 -13.41 11.88
CA ALA A 125 -14.22 -13.40 13.22
C ALA A 125 -14.45 -12.05 13.95
N GLY A 126 -14.65 -12.08 15.25
CA GLY A 126 -14.92 -10.91 16.08
C GLY A 126 -13.77 -9.89 16.16
N THR A 127 -13.99 -8.76 16.79
CA THR A 127 -12.94 -7.76 17.04
C THR A 127 -11.87 -8.34 17.97
N GLY A 128 -10.59 -8.04 17.71
CA GLY A 128 -9.46 -8.55 18.50
C GLY A 128 -9.09 -10.01 18.24
N SER A 129 -9.71 -10.69 17.26
CA SER A 129 -9.40 -12.08 16.89
C SER A 129 -8.19 -12.24 15.94
N GLY A 130 -7.49 -11.16 15.63
CA GLY A 130 -6.32 -11.20 14.73
C GLY A 130 -6.68 -11.28 13.25
N LYS A 131 -7.79 -10.67 12.81
CA LYS A 131 -8.23 -10.67 11.41
C LYS A 131 -7.16 -10.22 10.42
N THR A 132 -6.38 -9.20 10.77
CA THR A 132 -5.30 -8.68 9.90
C THR A 132 -4.29 -9.77 9.55
N ARG A 133 -3.82 -10.52 10.57
CA ARG A 133 -2.91 -11.65 10.35
C ARG A 133 -3.57 -12.77 9.55
N MET A 134 -4.81 -13.13 9.89
CA MET A 134 -5.54 -14.17 9.15
C MET A 134 -5.75 -13.80 7.69
N ASN A 135 -6.08 -12.55 7.38
CA ASN A 135 -6.26 -12.10 6.01
C ASN A 135 -4.95 -12.18 5.21
N ALA A 136 -3.82 -11.86 5.83
CA ALA A 136 -2.50 -12.04 5.21
C ALA A 136 -2.16 -13.53 5.02
N LYS A 137 -2.41 -14.39 6.02
CA LYS A 137 -2.28 -15.85 5.89
C LYS A 137 -3.13 -16.40 4.74
N ALA A 138 -4.39 -15.96 4.65
CA ALA A 138 -5.28 -16.39 3.57
C ALA A 138 -4.74 -15.97 2.18
N ALA A 139 -4.22 -14.76 2.04
CA ALA A 139 -3.61 -14.29 0.80
C ALA A 139 -2.40 -15.14 0.42
N CYS A 140 -1.52 -15.45 1.38
CA CYS A 140 -0.36 -16.31 1.16
C CYS A 140 -0.75 -17.75 0.80
N ALA A 141 -1.69 -18.35 1.54
CA ALA A 141 -2.15 -19.73 1.31
C ALA A 141 -2.84 -19.92 -0.05
N LEU A 142 -3.50 -18.87 -0.55
CA LEU A 142 -4.22 -18.91 -1.82
C LEU A 142 -3.39 -18.44 -3.02
N ALA A 143 -2.18 -17.94 -2.82
CA ALA A 143 -1.33 -17.47 -3.91
C ALA A 143 -0.85 -18.63 -4.79
N ARG A 144 -0.64 -18.34 -6.09
CA ARG A 144 -0.15 -19.30 -7.10
C ARG A 144 1.28 -19.05 -7.55
N GLY A 145 1.90 -18.04 -7.01
CA GLY A 145 3.23 -17.57 -7.39
C GLY A 145 3.64 -16.48 -6.43
N PRO A 146 4.37 -15.46 -6.86
CA PRO A 146 4.73 -14.36 -6.00
C PRO A 146 3.50 -13.77 -5.30
N VAL A 147 3.52 -13.76 -3.97
CA VAL A 147 2.39 -13.30 -3.17
C VAL A 147 2.24 -11.80 -3.28
N ARG A 148 1.09 -11.35 -3.74
CA ARG A 148 0.69 -9.94 -3.74
C ARG A 148 -0.75 -9.82 -3.29
N PHE A 149 -1.00 -8.89 -2.39
CA PHE A 149 -2.36 -8.59 -1.99
C PHE A 149 -2.53 -7.10 -1.71
N SER A 150 -3.75 -6.62 -1.84
CA SER A 150 -4.14 -5.26 -1.51
C SER A 150 -5.16 -5.27 -0.40
N VAL A 151 -5.00 -4.37 0.57
CA VAL A 151 -5.95 -4.15 1.65
C VAL A 151 -6.63 -2.82 1.41
N ALA A 152 -7.92 -2.84 1.08
CA ALA A 152 -8.72 -1.63 0.90
C ALA A 152 -9.50 -1.34 2.18
N LEU A 153 -9.26 -0.18 2.77
CA LEU A 153 -9.87 0.27 4.00
C LEU A 153 -10.57 1.60 3.82
N ASN A 154 -11.73 1.74 4.43
CA ASN A 154 -12.58 2.93 4.32
C ASN A 154 -12.05 4.11 5.17
N LEU A 155 -11.30 3.84 6.26
CA LEU A 155 -10.83 4.84 7.21
C LEU A 155 -9.31 5.05 7.06
N ARG A 156 -8.89 6.30 6.91
CA ARG A 156 -7.47 6.68 6.76
C ARG A 156 -6.60 6.25 7.94
N THR A 157 -7.08 6.49 9.15
CA THR A 157 -6.37 6.08 10.39
C THR A 157 -6.23 4.56 10.48
N LEU A 158 -7.25 3.80 10.08
CA LEU A 158 -7.20 2.35 10.04
C LEU A 158 -6.20 1.85 8.98
N THR A 159 -6.06 2.55 7.86
CA THR A 159 -5.06 2.24 6.82
C THR A 159 -3.64 2.36 7.38
N LEU A 160 -3.34 3.42 8.12
CA LEU A 160 -2.04 3.61 8.77
C LEU A 160 -1.78 2.54 9.84
N GLN A 161 -2.73 2.30 10.73
CA GLN A 161 -2.63 1.25 11.76
C GLN A 161 -2.44 -0.15 11.14
N THR A 162 -3.09 -0.42 10.03
CA THR A 162 -2.91 -1.69 9.31
C THR A 162 -1.52 -1.77 8.68
N GLY A 163 -1.03 -0.67 8.11
CA GLY A 163 0.34 -0.57 7.61
C GLY A 163 1.38 -0.85 8.70
N ASP A 164 1.19 -0.27 9.89
CA ASP A 164 2.06 -0.53 11.04
C ASP A 164 1.99 -1.99 11.50
N ALA A 165 0.78 -2.57 11.54
CA ALA A 165 0.62 -3.99 11.87
C ALA A 165 1.33 -4.90 10.84
N MET A 166 1.28 -4.56 9.55
CA MET A 166 2.03 -5.28 8.51
C MET A 166 3.54 -5.23 8.76
N LYS A 167 4.09 -4.06 9.09
CA LYS A 167 5.51 -3.89 9.38
C LYS A 167 5.95 -4.61 10.66
N HIS A 168 5.26 -4.35 11.77
CA HIS A 168 5.73 -4.74 13.10
C HIS A 168 5.25 -6.12 13.54
N GLN A 169 4.06 -6.57 13.10
CA GLN A 169 3.50 -7.86 13.50
C GLN A 169 3.70 -8.96 12.43
N LEU A 170 3.72 -8.58 11.16
CA LEU A 170 3.88 -9.50 10.04
C LEU A 170 5.26 -9.41 9.40
N HIS A 171 6.12 -8.51 9.89
CA HIS A 171 7.50 -8.31 9.43
C HIS A 171 7.63 -8.08 7.92
N VAL A 172 6.59 -7.45 7.31
CA VAL A 172 6.67 -7.06 5.90
C VAL A 172 7.72 -5.96 5.75
N ALA A 173 8.71 -6.18 4.89
CA ALA A 173 9.78 -5.23 4.68
C ALA A 173 9.28 -3.89 4.10
N PRO A 174 9.96 -2.78 4.40
CA PRO A 174 9.51 -1.45 3.93
C PRO A 174 9.42 -1.31 2.41
N ASP A 175 10.26 -2.01 1.67
CA ASP A 175 10.27 -2.06 0.20
C ASP A 175 9.22 -3.00 -0.39
N GLU A 176 8.61 -3.85 0.44
CA GLU A 176 7.50 -4.74 0.08
C GLU A 176 6.12 -4.15 0.41
N LEU A 177 6.05 -3.00 1.10
CA LEU A 177 4.81 -2.42 1.60
C LEU A 177 4.59 -0.99 1.12
N ALA A 178 3.49 -0.76 0.42
CA ALA A 178 3.00 0.58 0.11
C ALA A 178 1.75 0.91 0.93
N VAL A 179 1.80 1.98 1.73
CA VAL A 179 0.64 2.52 2.46
C VAL A 179 0.18 3.80 1.78
N VAL A 180 -0.96 3.74 1.11
CA VAL A 180 -1.48 4.86 0.30
C VAL A 180 -2.69 5.48 0.99
N ILE A 181 -2.57 6.76 1.35
CA ILE A 181 -3.68 7.55 1.90
C ILE A 181 -3.70 8.93 1.22
N GLY A 182 -4.91 9.45 0.99
CA GLY A 182 -5.11 10.69 0.26
C GLY A 182 -4.90 11.98 1.07
N ASP A 183 -4.21 11.95 2.22
CA ASP A 183 -4.09 13.12 3.10
C ASP A 183 -2.73 13.22 3.79
N ALA A 184 -1.93 14.19 3.35
CA ALA A 184 -0.60 14.46 3.92
C ALA A 184 -0.63 14.88 5.40
N VAL A 185 -1.72 15.48 5.88
CA VAL A 185 -1.85 15.90 7.29
C VAL A 185 -2.01 14.68 8.19
N VAL A 186 -2.83 13.71 7.79
CA VAL A 186 -3.03 12.48 8.57
C VAL A 186 -1.74 11.67 8.64
N THR A 187 -0.97 11.60 7.54
CA THR A 187 0.35 10.96 7.53
C THR A 187 1.30 11.61 8.53
N ARG A 188 1.42 12.93 8.49
CA ARG A 188 2.30 13.68 9.42
C ARG A 188 1.90 13.52 10.89
N LEU A 189 0.60 13.54 11.19
CA LEU A 189 0.11 13.32 12.55
C LEU A 189 0.43 11.91 13.05
N HIS A 190 0.35 10.92 12.18
CA HIS A 190 0.68 9.53 12.51
C HIS A 190 2.19 9.38 12.79
N GLU A 191 3.02 9.91 11.91
CA GLU A 191 4.49 9.92 12.10
C GLU A 191 4.93 10.65 13.38
N SER A 192 4.26 11.77 13.73
CA SER A 192 4.58 12.50 14.95
C SER A 192 4.24 11.72 16.21
N ARG A 193 3.13 10.96 16.20
CA ARG A 193 2.75 10.08 17.32
C ARG A 193 3.71 8.92 17.50
N GLN A 194 4.20 8.32 16.43
CA GLN A 194 5.20 7.25 16.51
C GLN A 194 6.52 7.75 17.12
N ARG A 195 6.96 8.96 16.75
CA ARG A 195 8.17 9.57 17.33
C ARG A 195 8.00 9.87 18.82
N SER A 196 6.82 10.35 19.23
CA SER A 196 6.55 10.64 20.65
C SER A 196 6.44 9.36 21.49
N GLY A 197 5.85 8.29 20.97
CA GLY A 197 5.76 7.01 21.66
C GLY A 197 7.10 6.26 21.77
N ALA A 198 8.05 6.50 20.85
CA ALA A 198 9.39 5.93 20.93
C ALA A 198 10.27 6.62 21.99
N SER A 199 10.01 7.91 22.31
CA SER A 199 10.77 8.64 23.34
C SER A 199 10.35 8.32 24.78
N GLU A 200 9.19 7.71 24.97
CA GLU A 200 8.71 7.29 26.32
C GLU A 200 9.20 5.88 26.72
N LEU A 201 9.81 5.13 25.79
CA LEU A 201 10.34 3.78 26.05
C LEU A 201 11.84 3.72 26.32
N ASP A 202 12.55 4.86 26.15
CA ASP A 202 14.00 4.95 26.38
C ASP A 202 14.37 5.57 27.74
N ASP A 203 13.39 5.90 28.61
CA ASP A 203 13.59 6.54 29.92
C ASP A 203 13.22 5.64 31.14
N ASP A 204 13.23 4.31 30.99
CA ASP A 204 13.09 3.37 32.13
C ASP A 204 14.29 2.41 32.26
#